data_70c50afd6400e1ebd9ee104b47ee1ce4
#
_entry.id   70c50afd6400e1ebd9ee104b47ee1ce4
#
_cell.length_a   1.000
_cell.length_b   1.000
_cell.length_c   1.000
_cell.angle_alpha   90.00
_cell.angle_beta   90.00
_cell.angle_gamma   90.00
#
_symmetry.space_group_name_H-M   'P 1'
#
loop_
_entity.id
_entity.type
_entity.pdbx_description
1 polymer ?
#
loop_
_entity_poly.entity_id
_entity_poly.type
_entity_poly.pdbx_seq_one_letter_code
_entity_poly.pdbx_strand_id
1 'polypeptide(L)'
;KLNSPIAFLPEITKHYTWFPVPKHSILEHGRIGDRFTAWTKPENIVSNGTFILTSWQFNDHIQVERNPLYWDKGNVGINGIRYLPISNLYTEDRMYFDGQMHITYTLAPELIEYARERYPNQVRNELYLGTYFIRANVTREPFTDPRVRIAFSKAIDQQSMITNVLKGGQKPAGGLVPPFGDYRPATTIGFDPEGARKLLAEAGYPGGKGLPEIEFLTTDKETSKANAEALQAMWKDNLGVSIRIKQMEWTSYITTMFEKDYGLAAGGWIGDYMDPLTFLDMWMKDGGNNRTGWHNEQFEVLLK
;
A
#
# COMPACT_ATOMS: atom_id res chain seq x y z
N LYS A 1 22.72 -3.38 19.54
CA LYS A 1 22.14 -3.07 20.85
C LYS A 1 20.81 -2.40 20.63
N LEU A 2 19.75 -2.89 21.26
CA LEU A 2 18.41 -2.27 21.23
C LEU A 2 18.33 -1.18 22.31
N ASN A 3 17.53 -0.14 22.09
CA ASN A 3 17.27 0.92 23.06
C ASN A 3 16.29 0.45 24.15
N SER A 4 15.38 -0.48 23.80
CA SER A 4 14.41 -1.09 24.70
C SER A 4 14.17 -2.55 24.30
N PRO A 5 13.61 -3.41 25.17
CA PRO A 5 13.15 -4.74 24.79
C PRO A 5 12.04 -4.64 23.71
N ILE A 6 12.12 -5.52 22.70
CA ILE A 6 11.14 -5.60 21.62
C ILE A 6 10.64 -7.04 21.54
N ALA A 7 9.38 -7.28 21.87
CA ALA A 7 8.79 -8.63 21.91
C ALA A 7 8.73 -9.28 20.50
N PHE A 8 8.56 -8.49 19.45
CA PHE A 8 8.46 -8.93 18.06
C PHE A 8 9.79 -8.84 17.27
N LEU A 9 10.96 -8.74 17.95
CA LEU A 9 12.26 -8.69 17.28
C LEU A 9 12.48 -9.82 16.27
N PRO A 10 12.11 -11.10 16.54
CA PRO A 10 12.24 -12.16 15.56
C PRO A 10 11.44 -11.93 14.29
N GLU A 11 10.28 -11.28 14.38
CA GLU A 11 9.45 -10.92 13.22
C GLU A 11 10.11 -9.82 12.37
N ILE A 12 10.67 -8.78 13.01
CA ILE A 12 11.38 -7.71 12.29
C ILE A 12 12.56 -8.26 11.50
N THR A 13 13.30 -9.23 12.03
CA THR A 13 14.47 -9.81 11.34
C THR A 13 14.12 -10.59 10.06
N LYS A 14 12.84 -10.92 9.83
CA LYS A 14 12.36 -11.50 8.57
C LYS A 14 12.21 -10.46 7.46
N HIS A 15 12.14 -9.20 7.80
CA HIS A 15 11.99 -8.12 6.83
C HIS A 15 13.32 -7.87 6.10
N TYR A 16 13.27 -7.72 4.79
CA TYR A 16 14.47 -7.61 3.93
C TYR A 16 15.43 -6.48 4.30
N THR A 17 14.97 -5.41 4.96
CA THR A 17 15.83 -4.32 5.43
C THR A 17 16.82 -4.74 6.52
N TRP A 18 16.59 -5.90 7.15
CA TRP A 18 17.47 -6.48 8.17
C TRP A 18 18.41 -7.55 7.60
N PHE A 19 18.29 -7.87 6.33
CA PHE A 19 19.17 -8.85 5.72
C PHE A 19 20.61 -8.33 5.66
N PRO A 20 21.60 -9.16 6.04
CA PRO A 20 22.99 -8.76 5.95
C PRO A 20 23.38 -8.53 4.49
N VAL A 21 24.13 -7.48 4.25
CA VAL A 21 24.65 -7.13 2.92
C VAL A 21 26.17 -7.30 2.86
N PRO A 22 26.76 -7.62 1.69
CA PRO A 22 28.17 -7.93 1.55
C PRO A 22 29.02 -6.65 1.59
N LYS A 23 29.52 -6.28 2.77
CA LYS A 23 30.33 -5.07 3.00
C LYS A 23 31.48 -4.91 1.99
N HIS A 24 32.18 -6.00 1.66
CA HIS A 24 33.31 -5.97 0.72
C HIS A 24 32.89 -5.51 -0.65
N SER A 25 31.82 -6.09 -1.22
CA SER A 25 31.30 -5.71 -2.54
C SER A 25 30.81 -4.25 -2.56
N ILE A 26 30.14 -3.81 -1.47
CA ILE A 26 29.69 -2.42 -1.37
C ILE A 26 30.87 -1.46 -1.41
N LEU A 27 31.91 -1.71 -0.60
CA LEU A 27 33.08 -0.83 -0.50
C LEU A 27 33.97 -0.83 -1.75
N GLU A 28 33.92 -1.87 -2.56
CA GLU A 28 34.60 -1.94 -3.85
C GLU A 28 33.96 -0.98 -4.89
N HIS A 29 32.66 -0.71 -4.75
CA HIS A 29 31.88 0.04 -5.73
C HIS A 29 31.28 1.37 -5.20
N GLY A 30 31.63 1.76 -3.96
CA GLY A 30 31.13 2.98 -3.33
C GLY A 30 31.35 3.00 -1.83
N ARG A 31 30.60 3.85 -1.11
CA ARG A 31 30.60 3.91 0.36
C ARG A 31 29.35 3.27 0.91
N ILE A 32 29.42 2.81 2.17
CA ILE A 32 28.22 2.34 2.90
C ILE A 32 27.22 3.51 2.99
N GLY A 33 26.00 3.28 2.51
CA GLY A 33 24.94 4.29 2.49
C GLY A 33 24.81 5.05 1.16
N ASP A 34 25.76 4.95 0.24
CA ASP A 34 25.58 5.49 -1.11
C ASP A 34 24.46 4.72 -1.84
N ARG A 35 23.56 5.46 -2.49
CA ARG A 35 22.47 4.88 -3.30
C ARG A 35 22.92 4.75 -4.76
N PHE A 36 22.30 3.80 -5.47
CA PHE A 36 22.47 3.60 -6.91
C PHE A 36 23.92 3.31 -7.34
N THR A 37 24.70 2.65 -6.48
CA THR A 37 26.07 2.25 -6.78
C THR A 37 26.12 0.93 -7.56
N ALA A 38 27.23 0.64 -8.19
CA ALA A 38 27.39 -0.50 -9.08
C ALA A 38 27.36 -1.87 -8.36
N TRP A 39 27.45 -1.92 -7.02
CA TRP A 39 27.44 -3.20 -6.28
C TRP A 39 26.12 -4.00 -6.46
N THR A 40 25.02 -3.35 -6.84
CA THR A 40 23.72 -4.01 -7.08
C THR A 40 23.55 -4.53 -8.51
N LYS A 41 24.52 -4.29 -9.40
CA LYS A 41 24.47 -4.80 -10.77
C LYS A 41 24.75 -6.29 -10.84
N PRO A 42 24.23 -7.02 -11.86
CA PRO A 42 24.40 -8.47 -11.99
C PRO A 42 25.85 -8.95 -11.88
N GLU A 43 26.79 -8.19 -12.43
CA GLU A 43 28.21 -8.52 -12.43
C GLU A 43 28.91 -8.34 -11.07
N ASN A 44 28.30 -7.60 -10.14
CA ASN A 44 28.94 -7.21 -8.88
C ASN A 44 28.17 -7.68 -7.63
N ILE A 45 26.89 -8.00 -7.79
CA ILE A 45 26.04 -8.36 -6.64
C ILE A 45 26.42 -9.74 -6.10
N VAL A 46 26.65 -9.80 -4.80
CA VAL A 46 26.91 -11.05 -4.07
C VAL A 46 25.70 -11.35 -3.18
N SER A 47 25.19 -12.55 -3.23
CA SER A 47 24.04 -13.01 -2.48
C SER A 47 24.27 -14.38 -1.87
N ASN A 48 23.78 -14.58 -0.65
CA ASN A 48 23.67 -15.89 0.01
C ASN A 48 22.25 -16.46 -0.07
N GLY A 49 21.35 -15.81 -0.81
CA GLY A 49 19.98 -16.25 -1.01
C GLY A 49 19.82 -17.41 -1.97
N THR A 50 18.57 -17.83 -2.15
CA THR A 50 18.14 -18.96 -2.98
C THR A 50 18.53 -18.79 -4.46
N PHE A 51 18.52 -17.53 -4.92
CA PHE A 51 18.80 -17.16 -6.32
C PHE A 51 19.88 -16.08 -6.38
N ILE A 52 20.60 -16.06 -7.51
CA ILE A 52 21.56 -15.03 -7.88
C ILE A 52 21.04 -14.25 -9.08
N LEU A 53 21.27 -12.94 -9.09
CA LEU A 53 20.90 -12.06 -10.20
C LEU A 53 21.87 -12.29 -11.37
N THR A 54 21.34 -12.71 -12.53
CA THR A 54 22.14 -12.99 -13.72
C THR A 54 21.95 -11.99 -14.83
N SER A 55 20.78 -11.30 -14.87
CA SER A 55 20.52 -10.25 -15.86
C SER A 55 19.56 -9.21 -15.30
N TRP A 56 19.81 -7.95 -15.64
CA TRP A 56 18.88 -6.84 -15.43
C TRP A 56 18.87 -5.95 -16.67
N GLN A 57 17.88 -6.15 -17.52
CA GLN A 57 17.66 -5.34 -18.71
C GLN A 57 16.52 -4.38 -18.48
N PHE A 58 16.82 -3.08 -18.48
CA PHE A 58 15.83 -2.04 -18.20
C PHE A 58 14.66 -2.11 -19.20
N ASN A 59 13.43 -2.06 -18.70
CA ASN A 59 12.17 -2.21 -19.46
C ASN A 59 11.98 -3.54 -20.20
N ASP A 60 12.84 -4.53 -19.99
CA ASP A 60 12.70 -5.85 -20.59
C ASP A 60 12.52 -6.93 -19.52
N HIS A 61 13.53 -7.20 -18.69
CA HIS A 61 13.41 -8.22 -17.65
C HIS A 61 14.44 -8.07 -16.52
N ILE A 62 14.12 -8.73 -15.40
CA ILE A 62 15.11 -9.13 -14.39
C ILE A 62 15.14 -10.66 -14.36
N GLN A 63 16.33 -11.26 -14.46
CA GLN A 63 16.49 -12.70 -14.41
C GLN A 63 17.37 -13.10 -13.24
N VAL A 64 16.91 -14.11 -12.51
CA VAL A 64 17.66 -14.75 -11.45
C VAL A 64 17.74 -16.25 -11.70
N GLU A 65 18.87 -16.87 -11.31
CA GLU A 65 19.09 -18.29 -11.42
C GLU A 65 19.38 -18.91 -10.05
N ARG A 66 19.12 -20.22 -9.91
CA ARG A 66 19.35 -20.95 -8.67
C ARG A 66 20.81 -20.80 -8.21
N ASN A 67 20.97 -20.40 -6.96
CA ASN A 67 22.30 -20.26 -6.36
C ASN A 67 22.87 -21.64 -5.99
N PRO A 68 23.95 -22.11 -6.63
CA PRO A 68 24.55 -23.41 -6.34
C PRO A 68 25.19 -23.47 -4.94
N LEU A 69 25.46 -22.32 -4.33
CA LEU A 69 26.05 -22.18 -3.01
C LEU A 69 25.01 -21.97 -1.90
N TYR A 70 23.72 -21.89 -2.25
CA TYR A 70 22.67 -21.75 -1.24
C TYR A 70 22.67 -22.94 -0.27
N TRP A 71 22.58 -22.67 1.03
CA TRP A 71 22.70 -23.70 2.06
C TRP A 71 21.62 -24.79 1.94
N ASP A 72 20.40 -24.43 1.51
CA ASP A 72 19.25 -25.34 1.36
C ASP A 72 18.90 -25.58 -0.11
N LYS A 73 19.87 -25.62 -0.99
CA LYS A 73 19.69 -25.80 -2.45
C LYS A 73 18.94 -27.07 -2.86
N GLY A 74 18.96 -28.09 -2.01
CA GLY A 74 18.27 -29.36 -2.26
C GLY A 74 16.74 -29.21 -2.26
N ASN A 75 16.20 -28.22 -1.58
CA ASN A 75 14.77 -27.92 -1.50
C ASN A 75 14.31 -26.87 -2.51
N VAL A 76 15.18 -26.39 -3.40
CA VAL A 76 14.82 -25.41 -4.43
C VAL A 76 14.33 -26.13 -5.68
N GLY A 77 13.03 -26.13 -5.91
CA GLY A 77 12.36 -26.89 -6.98
C GLY A 77 12.47 -26.28 -8.39
N ILE A 78 12.86 -24.99 -8.51
CA ILE A 78 12.93 -24.27 -9.80
C ILE A 78 14.36 -23.82 -10.10
N ASN A 79 14.69 -23.69 -11.39
CA ASN A 79 16.06 -23.35 -11.82
C ASN A 79 16.30 -21.83 -11.88
N GLY A 80 15.25 -21.04 -12.05
CA GLY A 80 15.36 -19.59 -12.13
C GLY A 80 14.00 -18.93 -12.26
N ILE A 81 13.99 -17.60 -12.20
CA ILE A 81 12.80 -16.77 -12.35
C ILE A 81 13.14 -15.62 -13.30
N ARG A 82 12.24 -15.34 -14.23
CA ARG A 82 12.30 -14.15 -15.08
C ARG A 82 11.13 -13.24 -14.75
N TYR A 83 11.43 -12.06 -14.26
CA TYR A 83 10.45 -11.02 -13.95
C TYR A 83 10.29 -10.11 -15.15
N LEU A 84 9.05 -9.87 -15.57
CA LEU A 84 8.71 -8.98 -16.68
C LEU A 84 8.08 -7.70 -16.13
N PRO A 85 8.57 -6.50 -16.49
CA PRO A 85 8.05 -5.22 -15.98
C PRO A 85 6.80 -4.78 -16.76
N ILE A 86 5.72 -5.52 -16.63
CA ILE A 86 4.44 -5.23 -17.28
C ILE A 86 3.60 -4.35 -16.36
N SER A 87 3.28 -3.14 -16.79
CA SER A 87 2.51 -2.17 -16.01
C SER A 87 0.99 -2.24 -16.24
N ASN A 88 0.56 -2.76 -17.39
CA ASN A 88 -0.85 -2.89 -17.73
C ASN A 88 -1.38 -4.27 -17.32
N LEU A 89 -2.37 -4.30 -16.42
CA LEU A 89 -2.93 -5.54 -15.87
C LEU A 89 -3.54 -6.45 -16.93
N TYR A 90 -4.28 -5.88 -17.88
CA TYR A 90 -4.91 -6.68 -18.93
C TYR A 90 -3.89 -7.34 -19.88
N THR A 91 -2.75 -6.67 -20.10
CA THR A 91 -1.64 -7.27 -20.85
C THR A 91 -1.03 -8.43 -20.08
N GLU A 92 -0.80 -8.25 -18.76
CA GLU A 92 -0.29 -9.28 -17.87
C GLU A 92 -1.21 -10.49 -17.84
N ASP A 93 -2.52 -10.27 -17.61
CA ASP A 93 -3.53 -11.33 -17.56
C ASP A 93 -3.64 -12.09 -18.90
N ARG A 94 -3.63 -11.37 -20.02
CA ARG A 94 -3.65 -12.00 -21.35
C ARG A 94 -2.41 -12.88 -21.56
N MET A 95 -1.22 -12.40 -21.20
CA MET A 95 0.00 -13.21 -21.33
C MET A 95 -0.05 -14.47 -20.47
N TYR A 96 -0.69 -14.41 -19.31
CA TYR A 96 -0.94 -15.59 -18.49
C TYR A 96 -1.91 -16.57 -19.17
N PHE A 97 -3.05 -16.09 -19.66
CA PHE A 97 -4.04 -16.94 -20.33
C PHE A 97 -3.51 -17.55 -21.63
N ASP A 98 -2.59 -16.88 -22.30
CA ASP A 98 -1.91 -17.36 -23.51
C ASP A 98 -0.70 -18.30 -23.18
N GLY A 99 -0.45 -18.59 -21.90
CA GLY A 99 0.63 -19.48 -21.46
C GLY A 99 2.04 -18.87 -21.57
N GLN A 100 2.15 -17.55 -21.70
CA GLN A 100 3.44 -16.84 -21.79
C GLN A 100 4.00 -16.51 -20.39
N MET A 101 3.18 -16.59 -19.36
CA MET A 101 3.55 -16.37 -17.96
C MET A 101 3.06 -17.49 -17.07
N HIS A 102 3.77 -17.76 -15.98
CA HIS A 102 3.41 -18.78 -15.00
C HIS A 102 2.63 -18.19 -13.82
N ILE A 103 2.83 -16.93 -13.50
CA ILE A 103 2.23 -16.24 -12.36
C ILE A 103 1.99 -14.78 -12.77
N THR A 104 0.82 -14.23 -12.44
CA THR A 104 0.54 -12.80 -12.48
C THR A 104 0.71 -12.20 -11.08
N TYR A 105 1.03 -10.91 -11.00
CA TYR A 105 1.10 -10.21 -9.72
C TYR A 105 -0.28 -9.96 -9.12
N THR A 106 -1.21 -9.56 -9.97
CA THR A 106 -2.61 -9.33 -9.61
C THR A 106 -3.50 -9.61 -10.82
N LEU A 107 -4.79 -9.72 -10.60
CA LEU A 107 -5.78 -9.96 -11.65
C LEU A 107 -6.65 -8.71 -11.81
N ALA A 108 -6.91 -8.29 -13.04
CA ALA A 108 -7.82 -7.19 -13.30
C ALA A 108 -9.21 -7.50 -12.71
N PRO A 109 -9.85 -6.56 -11.99
CA PRO A 109 -11.12 -6.80 -11.29
C PRO A 109 -12.22 -7.39 -12.18
N GLU A 110 -12.26 -6.99 -13.45
CA GLU A 110 -13.24 -7.46 -14.44
C GLU A 110 -12.99 -8.91 -14.86
N LEU A 111 -11.76 -9.41 -14.72
CA LEU A 111 -11.37 -10.76 -15.12
C LEU A 111 -11.40 -11.76 -13.96
N ILE A 112 -11.62 -11.31 -12.72
CA ILE A 112 -11.61 -12.17 -11.53
C ILE A 112 -12.66 -13.30 -11.64
N GLU A 113 -13.88 -12.95 -12.05
CA GLU A 113 -14.96 -13.91 -12.16
C GLU A 113 -14.70 -14.93 -13.28
N TYR A 114 -14.29 -14.45 -14.46
CA TYR A 114 -13.84 -15.30 -15.57
C TYR A 114 -12.72 -16.27 -15.15
N ALA A 115 -11.73 -15.76 -14.45
CA ALA A 115 -10.61 -16.59 -14.01
C ALA A 115 -11.02 -17.63 -12.98
N ARG A 116 -11.92 -17.30 -12.04
CA ARG A 116 -12.48 -18.25 -11.07
C ARG A 116 -13.26 -19.37 -11.72
N GLU A 117 -14.03 -19.06 -12.76
CA GLU A 117 -14.79 -20.06 -13.49
C GLU A 117 -13.89 -20.94 -14.37
N ARG A 118 -12.97 -20.32 -15.09
CA ARG A 118 -12.14 -21.02 -16.08
C ARG A 118 -10.91 -21.72 -15.50
N TYR A 119 -10.33 -21.15 -14.44
CA TYR A 119 -9.07 -21.60 -13.83
C TYR A 119 -9.18 -21.75 -12.30
N PRO A 120 -10.22 -22.45 -11.75
CA PRO A 120 -10.52 -22.45 -10.32
C PRO A 120 -9.36 -22.92 -9.44
N ASN A 121 -8.52 -23.81 -9.94
CA ASN A 121 -7.36 -24.34 -9.21
C ASN A 121 -6.11 -23.45 -9.31
N GLN A 122 -6.14 -22.39 -10.11
CA GLN A 122 -5.01 -21.50 -10.34
C GLN A 122 -5.22 -20.13 -9.70
N VAL A 123 -6.48 -19.72 -9.49
CA VAL A 123 -6.78 -18.46 -8.80
C VAL A 123 -6.47 -18.59 -7.31
N ARG A 124 -5.57 -17.75 -6.83
CA ARG A 124 -5.25 -17.58 -5.42
C ARG A 124 -5.89 -16.29 -4.92
N ASN A 125 -6.65 -16.38 -3.84
CA ASN A 125 -7.27 -15.22 -3.20
C ASN A 125 -7.06 -15.34 -1.69
N GLU A 126 -6.04 -14.70 -1.22
CA GLU A 126 -5.62 -14.75 0.18
C GLU A 126 -5.59 -13.35 0.77
N LEU A 127 -6.03 -13.24 2.02
CA LEU A 127 -5.90 -12.00 2.77
C LEU A 127 -4.44 -11.85 3.23
N TYR A 128 -3.90 -10.67 3.11
CA TYR A 128 -2.62 -10.33 3.70
C TYR A 128 -2.77 -9.19 4.72
N LEU A 129 -1.79 -9.01 5.56
CA LEU A 129 -1.77 -7.99 6.60
C LEU A 129 -1.62 -6.61 5.97
N GLY A 130 -2.72 -6.04 5.51
CA GLY A 130 -2.71 -4.75 4.84
C GLY A 130 -4.05 -4.02 4.89
N THR A 131 -4.00 -2.71 4.89
CA THR A 131 -5.18 -1.84 4.88
C THR A 131 -5.00 -0.74 3.85
N TYR A 132 -6.00 -0.58 2.97
CA TYR A 132 -6.14 0.60 2.14
C TYR A 132 -6.89 1.67 2.94
N PHE A 133 -6.43 2.91 2.89
CA PHE A 133 -7.05 4.03 3.59
C PHE A 133 -6.84 5.34 2.83
N ILE A 134 -7.56 6.37 3.24
CA ILE A 134 -7.43 7.71 2.69
C ILE A 134 -6.71 8.57 3.71
N ARG A 135 -5.65 9.25 3.28
CA ARG A 135 -4.93 10.24 4.09
C ARG A 135 -5.60 11.60 3.93
N ALA A 136 -5.92 12.23 5.05
CA ALA A 136 -6.27 13.65 5.10
C ALA A 136 -5.07 14.44 5.62
N ASN A 137 -4.68 15.49 4.93
CA ASN A 137 -3.68 16.42 5.42
C ASN A 137 -4.31 17.33 6.47
N VAL A 138 -4.02 17.07 7.75
CA VAL A 138 -4.65 17.79 8.87
C VAL A 138 -4.08 19.20 9.08
N THR A 139 -3.09 19.61 8.30
CA THR A 139 -2.54 20.98 8.32
C THR A 139 -3.20 21.91 7.33
N ARG A 140 -4.17 21.40 6.52
CA ARG A 140 -4.87 22.17 5.49
C ARG A 140 -6.38 22.13 5.70
N GLU A 141 -7.03 23.29 5.55
CA GLU A 141 -8.48 23.34 5.50
C GLU A 141 -9.03 22.56 4.29
N PRO A 142 -10.18 21.90 4.44
CA PRO A 142 -11.05 21.84 5.63
C PRO A 142 -10.69 20.71 6.60
N PHE A 143 -9.58 19.97 6.37
CA PHE A 143 -9.22 18.77 7.11
C PHE A 143 -8.51 19.02 8.45
N THR A 144 -8.30 20.27 8.83
CA THR A 144 -7.92 20.66 10.19
C THR A 144 -9.01 20.28 11.18
N ASP A 145 -10.31 20.38 10.79
CA ASP A 145 -11.44 19.98 11.59
C ASP A 145 -11.66 18.45 11.57
N PRO A 146 -11.59 17.74 12.72
CA PRO A 146 -11.84 16.29 12.77
C PRO A 146 -13.26 15.90 12.35
N ARG A 147 -14.26 16.77 12.52
CA ARG A 147 -15.64 16.50 12.11
C ARG A 147 -15.75 16.32 10.59
N VAL A 148 -14.99 17.11 9.82
CA VAL A 148 -14.93 16.99 8.37
C VAL A 148 -14.30 15.64 7.97
N ARG A 149 -13.19 15.26 8.60
CA ARG A 149 -12.52 13.97 8.32
C ARG A 149 -13.43 12.78 8.62
N ILE A 150 -14.15 12.82 9.74
CA ILE A 150 -15.10 11.79 10.13
C ILE A 150 -16.29 11.75 9.15
N ALA A 151 -16.81 12.91 8.73
CA ALA A 151 -17.90 12.99 7.76
C ALA A 151 -17.51 12.35 6.42
N PHE A 152 -16.31 12.66 5.90
CA PHE A 152 -15.81 12.04 4.68
C PHE A 152 -15.65 10.53 4.81
N SER A 153 -15.22 10.03 5.96
CA SER A 153 -15.09 8.59 6.21
C SER A 153 -16.45 7.88 6.30
N LYS A 154 -17.42 8.47 7.05
CA LYS A 154 -18.77 7.91 7.20
C LYS A 154 -19.57 7.92 5.89
N ALA A 155 -19.20 8.74 4.93
CA ALA A 155 -19.85 8.83 3.63
C ALA A 155 -19.44 7.74 2.64
N ILE A 156 -18.46 6.87 3.00
CA ILE A 156 -17.96 5.81 2.14
C ILE A 156 -18.65 4.50 2.44
N ASP A 157 -19.41 3.97 1.48
CA ASP A 157 -19.93 2.61 1.51
C ASP A 157 -18.83 1.62 1.09
N GLN A 158 -18.08 1.13 2.07
CA GLN A 158 -17.00 0.19 1.84
C GLN A 158 -17.48 -1.12 1.24
N GLN A 159 -18.67 -1.61 1.62
CA GLN A 159 -19.21 -2.86 1.09
C GLN A 159 -19.55 -2.72 -0.40
N SER A 160 -20.18 -1.63 -0.79
CA SER A 160 -20.47 -1.33 -2.20
C SER A 160 -19.18 -1.20 -3.01
N MET A 161 -18.16 -0.54 -2.47
CA MET A 161 -16.86 -0.41 -3.14
C MET A 161 -16.18 -1.77 -3.36
N ILE A 162 -16.21 -2.66 -2.36
CA ILE A 162 -15.64 -4.00 -2.46
C ILE A 162 -16.38 -4.84 -3.49
N THR A 163 -17.71 -4.80 -3.48
CA THR A 163 -18.53 -5.65 -4.34
C THR A 163 -18.49 -5.19 -5.81
N ASN A 164 -18.54 -3.88 -6.05
CA ASN A 164 -18.76 -3.35 -7.39
C ASN A 164 -17.49 -2.87 -8.09
N VAL A 165 -16.47 -2.46 -7.32
CA VAL A 165 -15.24 -1.86 -7.87
C VAL A 165 -14.05 -2.80 -7.71
N LEU A 166 -13.77 -3.25 -6.47
CA LEU A 166 -12.58 -4.03 -6.17
C LEU A 166 -12.70 -5.51 -6.55
N LYS A 167 -13.83 -6.14 -6.30
CA LYS A 167 -14.22 -7.53 -6.64
C LYS A 167 -13.25 -8.64 -6.18
N GLY A 168 -12.14 -8.28 -5.54
CA GLY A 168 -11.07 -9.19 -5.13
C GLY A 168 -11.29 -9.91 -3.81
N GLY A 169 -12.47 -9.77 -3.17
CA GLY A 169 -12.76 -10.44 -1.88
C GLY A 169 -12.18 -9.73 -0.65
N GLN A 170 -11.81 -8.47 -0.79
CA GLN A 170 -11.41 -7.61 0.32
C GLN A 170 -12.52 -7.55 1.38
N LYS A 171 -12.18 -7.12 2.59
CA LYS A 171 -13.13 -6.94 3.69
C LYS A 171 -13.24 -5.48 4.09
N PRO A 172 -14.42 -5.00 4.52
CA PRO A 172 -14.54 -3.68 5.12
C PRO A 172 -13.58 -3.53 6.30
N ALA A 173 -12.88 -2.41 6.33
CA ALA A 173 -11.96 -2.09 7.42
C ALA A 173 -12.69 -1.39 8.56
N GLY A 174 -12.73 -2.00 9.74
CA GLY A 174 -13.28 -1.36 10.95
C GLY A 174 -12.32 -0.38 11.61
N GLY A 175 -11.04 -0.39 11.21
CA GLY A 175 -9.98 0.47 11.71
C GLY A 175 -8.73 0.35 10.84
N LEU A 176 -7.68 1.06 11.22
CA LEU A 176 -6.41 1.06 10.48
C LEU A 176 -5.69 -0.29 10.53
N VAL A 177 -5.64 -0.90 11.71
CA VAL A 177 -5.01 -2.20 11.92
C VAL A 177 -6.00 -3.30 11.56
N PRO A 178 -5.71 -4.17 10.57
CA PRO A 178 -6.60 -5.29 10.26
C PRO A 178 -6.55 -6.36 11.37
N PRO A 179 -7.57 -7.21 11.51
CA PRO A 179 -7.51 -8.33 12.43
C PRO A 179 -6.50 -9.38 11.97
N PHE A 180 -5.66 -9.87 12.90
CA PHE A 180 -4.74 -10.99 12.66
C PHE A 180 -4.43 -11.73 13.96
N GLY A 181 -4.09 -13.02 13.90
CA GLY A 181 -3.93 -13.84 15.10
C GLY A 181 -5.12 -13.67 16.05
N ASP A 182 -4.84 -13.34 17.30
CA ASP A 182 -5.85 -13.05 18.33
C ASP A 182 -6.22 -11.55 18.41
N TYR A 183 -5.54 -10.69 17.65
CA TYR A 183 -5.83 -9.26 17.65
C TYR A 183 -7.15 -8.96 16.94
N ARG A 184 -8.01 -8.22 17.62
CA ARG A 184 -9.31 -7.75 17.09
C ARG A 184 -9.43 -6.25 17.33
N PRO A 185 -9.35 -5.42 16.27
CA PRO A 185 -9.49 -3.99 16.41
C PRO A 185 -10.92 -3.62 16.78
N ALA A 186 -11.08 -2.55 17.55
CA ALA A 186 -12.39 -1.93 17.73
C ALA A 186 -12.85 -1.34 16.40
N THR A 187 -14.11 -1.55 16.04
CA THR A 187 -14.73 -0.87 14.90
C THR A 187 -15.05 0.56 15.29
N THR A 188 -14.50 1.53 14.58
CA THR A 188 -14.60 2.93 14.96
C THR A 188 -15.55 3.73 14.08
N ILE A 189 -15.55 3.50 12.76
CA ILE A 189 -16.31 4.28 11.80
C ILE A 189 -16.96 3.33 10.80
N GLY A 190 -18.30 3.36 10.70
CA GLY A 190 -19.08 2.65 9.71
C GLY A 190 -19.73 3.60 8.71
N PHE A 191 -20.34 3.06 7.65
CA PHE A 191 -21.12 3.81 6.69
C PHE A 191 -22.36 4.40 7.36
N ASP A 192 -22.47 5.72 7.38
CA ASP A 192 -23.55 6.49 8.01
C ASP A 192 -23.67 7.84 7.30
N PRO A 193 -24.33 7.91 6.14
CA PRO A 193 -24.41 9.13 5.34
C PRO A 193 -25.21 10.24 6.03
N GLU A 194 -26.17 9.91 6.91
CA GLU A 194 -26.94 10.90 7.65
C GLU A 194 -26.10 11.56 8.74
N GLY A 195 -25.39 10.76 9.53
CA GLY A 195 -24.43 11.28 10.51
C GLY A 195 -23.28 12.03 9.85
N ALA A 196 -22.84 11.60 8.66
CA ALA A 196 -21.85 12.32 7.87
C ALA A 196 -22.30 13.72 7.48
N ARG A 197 -23.53 13.86 6.95
CA ARG A 197 -24.13 15.18 6.60
C ARG A 197 -24.27 16.08 7.82
N LYS A 198 -24.69 15.52 8.95
CA LYS A 198 -24.83 16.26 10.21
C LYS A 198 -23.49 16.82 10.68
N LEU A 199 -22.46 15.98 10.74
CA LEU A 199 -21.10 16.41 11.12
C LEU A 199 -20.54 17.48 10.19
N LEU A 200 -20.76 17.34 8.88
CA LEU A 200 -20.30 18.33 7.90
C LEU A 200 -21.02 19.68 8.07
N ALA A 201 -22.32 19.65 8.37
CA ALA A 201 -23.09 20.86 8.67
C ALA A 201 -22.65 21.53 9.98
N GLU A 202 -22.39 20.75 11.04
CA GLU A 202 -21.85 21.23 12.34
C GLU A 202 -20.44 21.83 12.18
N ALA A 203 -19.67 21.36 11.19
CA ALA A 203 -18.37 21.94 10.84
C ALA A 203 -18.48 23.23 9.99
N GLY A 204 -19.70 23.67 9.64
CA GLY A 204 -19.95 24.89 8.89
C GLY A 204 -20.16 24.71 7.39
N TYR A 205 -20.24 23.46 6.90
CA TYR A 205 -20.33 23.14 5.47
C TYR A 205 -21.61 22.34 5.12
N PRO A 206 -22.82 22.86 5.38
CA PRO A 206 -24.07 22.14 5.13
C PRO A 206 -24.21 21.78 3.64
N GLY A 207 -24.32 20.48 3.33
CA GLY A 207 -24.39 19.99 1.95
C GLY A 207 -23.18 20.34 1.11
N GLY A 208 -22.01 20.51 1.72
CA GLY A 208 -20.75 20.85 1.05
C GLY A 208 -20.61 22.34 0.70
N LYS A 209 -21.56 23.19 1.05
CA LYS A 209 -21.50 24.62 0.74
C LYS A 209 -20.40 25.31 1.53
N GLY A 210 -19.58 26.12 0.85
CA GLY A 210 -18.47 26.85 1.46
C GLY A 210 -17.17 26.05 1.62
N LEU A 211 -17.16 24.75 1.28
CA LEU A 211 -15.92 23.99 1.21
C LEU A 211 -14.99 24.57 0.14
N PRO A 212 -13.68 24.67 0.40
CA PRO A 212 -12.71 24.95 -0.65
C PRO A 212 -12.69 23.82 -1.70
N GLU A 213 -12.05 24.06 -2.83
CA GLU A 213 -11.78 23.00 -3.79
C GLU A 213 -10.95 21.90 -3.14
N ILE A 214 -11.45 20.67 -3.16
CA ILE A 214 -10.78 19.50 -2.59
C ILE A 214 -10.19 18.68 -3.73
N GLU A 215 -8.89 18.45 -3.65
CA GLU A 215 -8.15 17.56 -4.52
C GLU A 215 -7.92 16.22 -3.83
N PHE A 216 -8.20 15.13 -4.56
CA PHE A 216 -7.87 13.77 -4.15
C PHE A 216 -6.71 13.25 -4.99
N LEU A 217 -5.55 13.13 -4.35
CA LEU A 217 -4.32 12.66 -4.98
C LEU A 217 -4.28 11.14 -5.02
N THR A 218 -4.00 10.58 -6.21
CA THR A 218 -3.86 9.14 -6.41
C THR A 218 -2.81 8.83 -7.48
N THR A 219 -2.45 7.56 -7.66
CA THR A 219 -1.54 7.16 -8.72
C THR A 219 -2.25 7.04 -10.06
N ASP A 220 -1.49 7.04 -11.15
CA ASP A 220 -1.95 6.94 -12.53
C ASP A 220 -2.33 5.52 -12.97
N LYS A 221 -2.32 4.55 -12.04
CA LYS A 221 -2.79 3.18 -12.29
C LYS A 221 -4.30 3.17 -12.55
N GLU A 222 -4.73 2.32 -13.46
CA GLU A 222 -6.14 2.20 -13.84
C GLU A 222 -7.05 1.82 -12.67
N THR A 223 -6.62 0.88 -11.83
CA THR A 223 -7.33 0.50 -10.59
C THR A 223 -7.42 1.65 -9.59
N SER A 224 -6.39 2.49 -9.51
CA SER A 224 -6.39 3.69 -8.66
C SER A 224 -7.38 4.73 -9.14
N LYS A 225 -7.52 4.87 -10.46
CA LYS A 225 -8.51 5.75 -11.10
C LYS A 225 -9.93 5.30 -10.76
N ALA A 226 -10.24 4.02 -10.99
CA ALA A 226 -11.57 3.46 -10.70
C ALA A 226 -11.96 3.64 -9.22
N ASN A 227 -11.02 3.42 -8.29
CA ASN A 227 -11.22 3.65 -6.88
C ASN A 227 -11.51 5.13 -6.56
N ALA A 228 -10.76 6.05 -7.18
CA ALA A 228 -10.93 7.48 -6.98
C ALA A 228 -12.29 7.99 -7.51
N GLU A 229 -12.71 7.50 -8.67
CA GLU A 229 -14.02 7.82 -9.27
C GLU A 229 -15.18 7.32 -8.42
N ALA A 230 -15.08 6.11 -7.86
CA ALA A 230 -16.07 5.57 -6.93
C ALA A 230 -16.18 6.42 -5.64
N LEU A 231 -15.05 6.81 -5.05
CA LEU A 231 -15.03 7.68 -3.89
C LEU A 231 -15.60 9.07 -4.20
N GLN A 232 -15.25 9.64 -5.34
CA GLN A 232 -15.80 10.93 -5.83
C GLN A 232 -17.32 10.86 -5.93
N ALA A 233 -17.88 9.80 -6.51
CA ALA A 233 -19.32 9.59 -6.61
C ALA A 233 -19.97 9.49 -5.22
N MET A 234 -19.41 8.67 -4.31
CA MET A 234 -19.93 8.51 -2.94
C MET A 234 -19.95 9.82 -2.17
N TRP A 235 -18.90 10.63 -2.22
CA TRP A 235 -18.88 11.94 -1.56
C TRP A 235 -19.86 12.92 -2.20
N LYS A 236 -20.04 12.85 -3.53
CA LYS A 236 -21.05 13.68 -4.22
C LYS A 236 -22.45 13.32 -3.79
N ASP A 237 -22.78 12.04 -3.76
CA ASP A 237 -24.13 11.55 -3.48
C ASP A 237 -24.48 11.68 -1.98
N ASN A 238 -23.53 11.36 -1.12
CA ASN A 238 -23.76 11.30 0.32
C ASN A 238 -23.56 12.63 1.04
N LEU A 239 -22.68 13.52 0.55
CA LEU A 239 -22.35 14.79 1.19
C LEU A 239 -22.69 16.03 0.34
N GLY A 240 -22.97 15.87 -0.96
CA GLY A 240 -23.06 16.97 -1.91
C GLY A 240 -21.71 17.58 -2.27
N VAL A 241 -20.60 16.92 -1.94
CA VAL A 241 -19.24 17.43 -2.13
C VAL A 241 -18.67 16.94 -3.45
N SER A 242 -18.22 17.89 -4.27
CA SER A 242 -17.44 17.56 -5.49
C SER A 242 -15.95 17.65 -5.16
N ILE A 243 -15.19 16.65 -5.59
CA ILE A 243 -13.74 16.63 -5.46
C ILE A 243 -13.11 16.57 -6.85
N ARG A 244 -11.85 17.02 -6.97
CA ARG A 244 -11.05 16.88 -8.18
C ARG A 244 -10.04 15.75 -8.02
N ILE A 245 -10.05 14.77 -8.91
CA ILE A 245 -9.08 13.68 -8.91
C ILE A 245 -7.80 14.18 -9.58
N LYS A 246 -6.66 13.98 -8.92
CA LYS A 246 -5.32 14.26 -9.44
C LYS A 246 -4.51 12.98 -9.47
N GLN A 247 -4.25 12.50 -10.68
CA GLN A 247 -3.41 11.33 -10.89
C GLN A 247 -1.96 11.74 -11.13
N MET A 248 -1.03 10.97 -10.54
CA MET A 248 0.41 11.19 -10.70
C MET A 248 1.14 9.86 -10.88
N GLU A 249 2.24 9.91 -11.62
CA GLU A 249 3.23 8.82 -11.61
C GLU A 249 3.75 8.60 -10.18
N TRP A 250 4.14 7.36 -9.86
CA TRP A 250 4.46 6.92 -8.50
C TRP A 250 5.50 7.79 -7.79
N THR A 251 6.60 8.15 -8.47
CA THR A 251 7.68 8.94 -7.86
C THR A 251 7.21 10.35 -7.52
N SER A 252 6.47 10.99 -8.41
CA SER A 252 5.86 12.30 -8.21
C SER A 252 4.81 12.25 -7.11
N TYR A 253 3.98 11.20 -7.08
CA TYR A 253 3.00 10.96 -6.04
C TYR A 253 3.65 10.88 -4.65
N ILE A 254 4.70 10.09 -4.50
CA ILE A 254 5.43 9.93 -3.24
C ILE A 254 6.08 11.24 -2.79
N THR A 255 6.69 11.99 -3.71
CA THR A 255 7.30 13.29 -3.42
C THR A 255 6.26 14.29 -2.90
N THR A 256 5.13 14.43 -3.60
CA THR A 256 4.01 15.29 -3.19
C THR A 256 3.46 14.90 -1.81
N MET A 257 3.42 13.59 -1.52
CA MET A 257 3.03 13.08 -0.20
C MET A 257 4.01 13.47 0.90
N PHE A 258 5.32 13.42 0.66
CA PHE A 258 6.33 13.85 1.63
C PHE A 258 6.30 15.36 1.89
N GLU A 259 6.06 16.14 0.85
CA GLU A 259 5.92 17.60 0.92
C GLU A 259 4.59 18.03 1.55
N LYS A 260 3.65 17.08 1.75
CA LYS A 260 2.29 17.34 2.24
C LYS A 260 1.52 18.33 1.34
N ASP A 261 1.81 18.30 0.03
CA ASP A 261 1.15 19.18 -0.95
C ASP A 261 -0.13 18.52 -1.51
N TYR A 262 -1.06 18.19 -0.63
CA TYR A 262 -2.36 17.58 -0.97
C TYR A 262 -3.40 17.89 0.11
N GLY A 263 -4.69 17.75 -0.21
CA GLY A 263 -5.79 17.78 0.74
C GLY A 263 -6.16 16.37 1.21
N LEU A 264 -6.57 15.53 0.26
CA LEU A 264 -6.80 14.09 0.44
C LEU A 264 -5.86 13.29 -0.46
N ALA A 265 -5.43 12.12 -0.02
CA ALA A 265 -4.66 11.23 -0.84
C ALA A 265 -5.00 9.76 -0.60
N ALA A 266 -4.94 8.95 -1.65
CA ALA A 266 -4.98 7.50 -1.55
C ALA A 266 -3.84 7.00 -0.68
N GLY A 267 -4.04 5.91 0.06
CA GLY A 267 -3.01 5.34 0.90
C GLY A 267 -3.22 3.86 1.15
N GLY A 268 -2.19 3.23 1.61
CA GLY A 268 -2.22 1.84 2.04
C GLY A 268 -1.00 1.55 2.88
N TRP A 269 -1.11 0.53 3.69
CA TRP A 269 0.01 -0.03 4.43
C TRP A 269 -0.09 -1.54 4.48
N ILE A 270 0.99 -2.19 4.18
CA ILE A 270 1.19 -3.62 4.38
C ILE A 270 2.11 -3.75 5.59
N GLY A 271 1.70 -4.56 6.56
CA GLY A 271 2.50 -4.75 7.78
C GLY A 271 3.85 -5.37 7.48
N ASP A 272 4.90 -4.77 8.00
CA ASP A 272 6.27 -5.25 7.85
C ASP A 272 6.56 -6.44 8.79
N TYR A 273 5.77 -6.57 9.86
CA TYR A 273 5.86 -7.63 10.86
C TYR A 273 4.49 -7.85 11.53
N MET A 274 4.34 -9.00 12.21
CA MET A 274 3.06 -9.44 12.80
C MET A 274 2.82 -8.81 14.18
N ASP A 275 2.70 -7.48 14.22
CA ASP A 275 2.34 -6.71 15.42
C ASP A 275 1.53 -5.46 15.02
N PRO A 276 0.53 -5.02 15.81
CA PRO A 276 -0.23 -3.79 15.53
C PRO A 276 0.64 -2.55 15.35
N LEU A 277 1.81 -2.51 16.00
CA LEU A 277 2.71 -1.37 15.97
C LEU A 277 3.18 -1.04 14.54
N THR A 278 3.29 -2.04 13.64
CA THR A 278 3.65 -1.79 12.23
C THR A 278 2.70 -0.83 11.51
N PHE A 279 1.45 -0.69 12.00
CA PHE A 279 0.46 0.28 11.50
C PHE A 279 0.42 1.56 12.33
N LEU A 280 0.64 1.44 13.63
CA LEU A 280 0.43 2.53 14.56
C LEU A 280 1.63 3.48 14.63
N ASP A 281 2.86 2.99 14.54
CA ASP A 281 4.08 3.81 14.57
C ASP A 281 4.19 4.78 13.38
N MET A 282 3.51 4.46 12.27
CA MET A 282 3.38 5.33 11.10
C MET A 282 2.88 6.74 11.45
N TRP A 283 2.12 6.89 12.54
CA TRP A 283 1.46 8.14 12.93
C TRP A 283 2.23 8.91 14.00
N MET A 284 3.38 8.44 14.43
CA MET A 284 4.25 9.19 15.34
C MET A 284 4.71 10.51 14.70
N LYS A 285 4.83 11.57 15.50
CA LYS A 285 5.16 12.93 15.04
C LYS A 285 6.39 12.98 14.13
N ASP A 286 7.45 12.31 14.54
CA ASP A 286 8.74 12.30 13.82
C ASP A 286 8.94 11.01 13.01
N GLY A 287 7.87 10.23 12.85
CA GLY A 287 7.84 9.02 12.03
C GLY A 287 7.97 9.35 10.55
N GLY A 288 8.90 8.73 9.84
CA GLY A 288 9.13 8.97 8.40
C GLY A 288 7.92 8.66 7.50
N ASN A 289 6.91 8.00 8.03
CA ASN A 289 5.67 7.64 7.33
C ASN A 289 4.47 8.53 7.68
N ASN A 290 4.58 9.42 8.68
CA ASN A 290 3.55 10.39 8.99
C ASN A 290 3.54 11.54 7.97
N ARG A 291 2.77 11.35 6.93
CA ARG A 291 2.63 12.31 5.82
C ARG A 291 1.40 13.19 5.94
N THR A 292 0.71 13.16 7.09
CA THR A 292 -0.55 13.91 7.31
C THR A 292 -0.39 15.17 8.15
N GLY A 293 0.71 15.27 8.89
CA GLY A 293 0.91 16.33 9.88
C GLY A 293 0.14 16.11 11.19
N TRP A 294 -0.54 14.96 11.35
CA TRP A 294 -1.25 14.63 12.58
C TRP A 294 -0.26 14.36 13.73
N HIS A 295 -0.64 14.80 14.93
CA HIS A 295 0.12 14.59 16.15
C HIS A 295 -0.82 14.49 17.35
N ASN A 296 -0.51 13.56 18.26
CA ASN A 296 -1.21 13.42 19.54
C ASN A 296 -0.25 12.84 20.60
N GLU A 297 0.03 13.61 21.64
CA GLU A 297 1.00 13.19 22.70
C GLU A 297 0.52 11.96 23.46
N GLN A 298 -0.78 11.85 23.75
CA GLN A 298 -1.33 10.70 24.45
C GLN A 298 -1.19 9.42 23.61
N PHE A 299 -1.40 9.51 22.30
CA PHE A 299 -1.18 8.40 21.38
C PHE A 299 0.28 7.93 21.42
N GLU A 300 1.24 8.85 21.39
CA GLU A 300 2.66 8.50 21.42
C GLU A 300 3.09 7.87 22.77
N VAL A 301 2.47 8.32 23.88
CA VAL A 301 2.71 7.72 25.20
C VAL A 301 2.19 6.28 25.27
N LEU A 302 1.04 6.00 24.64
CA LEU A 302 0.44 4.66 24.61
C LEU A 302 1.21 3.67 23.71
N LEU A 303 2.02 4.15 22.77
CA LEU A 303 2.84 3.31 21.89
C LEU A 303 4.23 2.97 22.49
N LYS A 304 4.64 3.63 23.54
CA LYS A 304 5.92 3.40 24.25
C LYS A 304 5.77 2.34 25.34
#